data_85a27f5a2796dcae5d97922e7f65b01a
#
_entry.id   85a27f5a2796dcae5d97922e7f65b01a
#
_cell.length_a   1.000
_cell.length_b   1.000
_cell.length_c   1.000
_cell.angle_alpha   90.00
_cell.angle_beta   90.00
_cell.angle_gamma   90.00
#
_symmetry.space_group_name_H-M   'P 1'
#
loop_
_entity.id
_entity.type
_entity.pdbx_description
1 polymer ?
#
loop_
_entity_poly.entity_id
_entity_poly.type
_entity_poly.pdbx_seq_one_letter_code
_entity_poly.pdbx_strand_id
1 'polypeptide(L)'
;SDIPELIVSTDEPKIYSSNDLETDLQRLTMNNYALIGYSSFNAGSVNKKLAIEHGKTVGASLILVTSKYTNTVSGNIPLELPNTEKSTTRHSGRVGSDYFSGTSNTTTQTTKTYNIPYNTRKYNYGALFFVKLKPLTLGIEMSDIPVELRKTIKRNRGVYVKLVMNDSPAFYADLIPDDVIVKVGEIETNNAKEFKELLKNYKGQKTKFEII
;
A
#
# COMPACT_ATOMS: atom_id res chain seq x y z
N SER A 1 -27.15 -9.73 6.46
CA SER A 1 -25.79 -9.13 6.51
C SER A 1 -25.74 -8.03 5.46
N ASP A 2 -25.80 -6.78 5.91
CA ASP A 2 -25.64 -5.64 5.00
C ASP A 2 -24.17 -5.61 4.56
N ILE A 3 -23.88 -6.30 3.46
CA ILE A 3 -22.59 -6.15 2.79
C ILE A 3 -22.63 -4.75 2.14
N PRO A 4 -21.69 -3.85 2.48
CA PRO A 4 -21.66 -2.54 1.87
C PRO A 4 -21.58 -2.68 0.35
N GLU A 5 -22.47 -2.02 -0.36
CA GLU A 5 -22.49 -2.08 -1.81
C GLU A 5 -21.29 -1.31 -2.38
N LEU A 6 -20.48 -1.99 -3.20
CA LEU A 6 -19.29 -1.43 -3.81
C LEU A 6 -19.68 -0.49 -4.96
N ILE A 7 -19.03 0.65 -5.05
CA ILE A 7 -19.05 1.46 -6.27
C ILE A 7 -17.93 0.94 -7.16
N VAL A 8 -18.30 0.13 -8.17
CA VAL A 8 -17.34 -0.34 -9.17
C VAL A 8 -16.94 0.86 -10.03
N SER A 9 -15.68 1.25 -9.95
CA SER A 9 -15.11 2.26 -10.84
C SER A 9 -14.54 1.57 -12.08
N THR A 10 -14.88 2.06 -13.25
CA THR A 10 -14.25 1.67 -14.54
C THR A 10 -13.02 2.51 -14.83
N ASP A 11 -12.78 3.55 -14.04
CA ASP A 11 -11.67 4.47 -14.21
C ASP A 11 -10.35 3.86 -13.68
N GLU A 12 -9.24 4.40 -14.14
CA GLU A 12 -7.93 4.04 -13.65
C GLU A 12 -7.78 4.35 -12.15
N PRO A 13 -7.27 3.40 -11.32
CA PRO A 13 -7.08 3.65 -9.89
C PRO A 13 -6.17 4.86 -9.63
N LYS A 14 -6.59 5.75 -8.75
CA LYS A 14 -5.74 6.85 -8.29
C LYS A 14 -4.68 6.32 -7.34
N ILE A 15 -3.41 6.73 -7.57
CA ILE A 15 -2.30 6.29 -6.73
C ILE A 15 -1.74 7.44 -5.90
N TYR A 16 -1.58 7.22 -4.59
CA TYR A 16 -1.03 8.17 -3.63
C TYR A 16 0.10 7.53 -2.83
N SER A 17 1.08 8.34 -2.42
CA SER A 17 2.16 7.89 -1.52
C SER A 17 1.83 8.31 -0.09
N SER A 18 1.95 7.37 0.86
CA SER A 18 1.73 7.60 2.28
C SER A 18 3.07 7.68 3.03
N ASN A 19 3.17 8.66 3.91
CA ASN A 19 4.24 8.77 4.92
C ASN A 19 3.71 8.47 6.32
N ASP A 20 2.40 8.57 6.52
CA ASP A 20 1.68 8.26 7.76
C ASP A 20 0.46 7.39 7.41
N LEU A 21 0.69 6.08 7.50
CA LEU A 21 -0.31 5.10 7.08
C LEU A 21 -1.57 5.14 7.97
N GLU A 22 -1.39 5.39 9.27
CA GLU A 22 -2.51 5.39 10.22
C GLU A 22 -3.48 6.53 9.94
N THR A 23 -2.97 7.75 9.81
CA THR A 23 -3.77 8.94 9.47
C THR A 23 -4.44 8.79 8.10
N ASP A 24 -3.73 8.25 7.10
CA ASP A 24 -4.30 8.08 5.76
C ASP A 24 -5.39 6.99 5.73
N LEU A 25 -5.24 5.91 6.50
CA LEU A 25 -6.28 4.88 6.65
C LEU A 25 -7.55 5.44 7.29
N GLN A 26 -7.41 6.24 8.35
CA GLN A 26 -8.55 6.92 8.98
C GLN A 26 -9.27 7.83 7.97
N ARG A 27 -8.54 8.68 7.24
CA ARG A 27 -9.09 9.55 6.20
C ARG A 27 -9.83 8.77 5.11
N LEU A 28 -9.27 7.66 4.65
CA LEU A 28 -9.90 6.83 3.64
C LEU A 28 -11.19 6.20 4.15
N THR A 29 -11.20 5.72 5.40
CA THR A 29 -12.42 5.18 6.05
C THR A 29 -13.48 6.26 6.17
N MET A 30 -13.14 7.47 6.64
CA MET A 30 -14.05 8.62 6.73
C MET A 30 -14.64 9.01 5.36
N ASN A 31 -13.89 8.77 4.28
CA ASN A 31 -14.34 9.02 2.91
C ASN A 31 -14.98 7.79 2.25
N ASN A 32 -15.48 6.84 3.01
CA ASN A 32 -16.15 5.63 2.51
C ASN A 32 -15.29 4.76 1.59
N TYR A 33 -13.99 4.65 1.85
CA TYR A 33 -13.15 3.68 1.18
C TYR A 33 -12.94 2.45 2.04
N ALA A 34 -13.04 1.26 1.44
CA ALA A 34 -12.75 -0.02 2.08
C ALA A 34 -11.48 -0.64 1.51
N LEU A 35 -10.63 -1.16 2.38
CA LEU A 35 -9.47 -1.94 1.99
C LEU A 35 -9.92 -3.30 1.45
N ILE A 36 -9.52 -3.64 0.21
CA ILE A 36 -9.82 -4.91 -0.45
C ILE A 36 -8.62 -5.83 -0.57
N GLY A 37 -7.42 -5.30 -0.38
CA GLY A 37 -6.20 -6.11 -0.44
C GLY A 37 -4.95 -5.29 -0.19
N TYR A 38 -3.84 -5.98 0.02
CA TYR A 38 -2.53 -5.36 0.15
C TYR A 38 -1.44 -6.24 -0.45
N SER A 39 -0.32 -5.61 -0.82
CA SER A 39 0.93 -6.30 -1.16
C SER A 39 2.10 -5.68 -0.42
N SER A 40 3.11 -6.49 -0.07
CA SER A 40 4.33 -6.04 0.57
C SER A 40 5.52 -6.88 0.08
N PHE A 41 6.62 -6.22 -0.27
CA PHE A 41 7.84 -6.88 -0.74
C PHE A 41 9.06 -5.96 -0.58
N ASN A 42 10.27 -6.56 -0.64
CA ASN A 42 11.53 -5.82 -0.62
C ASN A 42 12.18 -5.83 -1.99
N ALA A 43 12.53 -4.66 -2.51
CA ALA A 43 13.16 -4.51 -3.83
C ALA A 43 14.09 -3.30 -3.90
N GLY A 44 14.92 -3.24 -4.96
CA GLY A 44 15.78 -2.09 -5.25
C GLY A 44 15.02 -0.91 -5.83
N SER A 45 14.26 -1.16 -6.87
CA SER A 45 13.44 -0.15 -7.55
C SER A 45 12.15 -0.79 -8.05
N VAL A 46 11.06 -0.05 -7.98
CA VAL A 46 9.73 -0.54 -8.39
C VAL A 46 9.04 0.51 -9.27
N ASN A 47 8.46 0.03 -10.37
CA ASN A 47 7.63 0.86 -11.22
C ASN A 47 6.20 0.93 -10.64
N LYS A 48 5.73 2.14 -10.33
CA LYS A 48 4.38 2.37 -9.82
C LYS A 48 3.28 1.89 -10.79
N LYS A 49 3.58 1.77 -12.09
CA LYS A 49 2.62 1.23 -13.08
C LYS A 49 2.16 -0.18 -12.73
N LEU A 50 3.04 -1.01 -12.17
CA LEU A 50 2.66 -2.38 -11.75
C LEU A 50 1.57 -2.39 -10.67
N ALA A 51 1.64 -1.43 -9.73
CA ALA A 51 0.60 -1.28 -8.71
C ALA A 51 -0.74 -0.85 -9.33
N ILE A 52 -0.70 0.04 -10.34
CA ILE A 52 -1.89 0.49 -11.06
C ILE A 52 -2.52 -0.66 -11.87
N GLU A 53 -1.72 -1.43 -12.60
CA GLU A 53 -2.18 -2.61 -13.36
C GLU A 53 -2.82 -3.65 -12.44
N HIS A 54 -2.17 -3.96 -11.31
CA HIS A 54 -2.73 -4.86 -10.33
C HIS A 54 -4.01 -4.30 -9.70
N GLY A 55 -4.03 -2.99 -9.37
CA GLY A 55 -5.21 -2.30 -8.87
C GLY A 55 -6.41 -2.41 -9.80
N LYS A 56 -6.20 -2.27 -11.12
CA LYS A 56 -7.24 -2.50 -12.13
C LYS A 56 -7.77 -3.94 -12.09
N THR A 57 -6.87 -4.90 -11.98
CA THR A 57 -7.24 -6.33 -11.94
C THR A 57 -8.12 -6.67 -10.73
N VAL A 58 -7.84 -6.07 -9.56
CA VAL A 58 -8.61 -6.30 -8.33
C VAL A 58 -9.80 -5.34 -8.16
N GLY A 59 -10.04 -4.46 -9.13
CA GLY A 59 -11.16 -3.50 -9.10
C GLY A 59 -10.98 -2.36 -8.09
N ALA A 60 -9.74 -2.04 -7.74
CA ALA A 60 -9.46 -0.92 -6.85
C ALA A 60 -9.76 0.43 -7.53
N SER A 61 -10.31 1.37 -6.79
CA SER A 61 -10.48 2.77 -7.23
C SER A 61 -9.37 3.70 -6.70
N LEU A 62 -8.66 3.27 -5.65
CA LEU A 62 -7.55 4.00 -5.05
C LEU A 62 -6.47 3.04 -4.56
N ILE A 63 -5.21 3.45 -4.72
CA ILE A 63 -4.04 2.71 -4.26
C ILE A 63 -3.20 3.63 -3.37
N LEU A 64 -2.92 3.18 -2.16
CA LEU A 64 -2.00 3.85 -1.24
C LEU A 64 -0.68 3.10 -1.21
N VAL A 65 0.42 3.75 -1.61
CA VAL A 65 1.74 3.12 -1.62
C VAL A 65 2.64 3.69 -0.53
N THR A 66 3.42 2.79 0.07
CA THR A 66 4.44 3.11 1.06
C THR A 66 5.80 2.61 0.60
N SER A 67 6.86 3.29 1.02
CA SER A 67 8.23 2.82 0.81
C SER A 67 9.11 3.21 1.99
N LYS A 68 9.84 2.24 2.53
CA LYS A 68 10.77 2.45 3.64
C LYS A 68 12.12 1.86 3.27
N TYR A 69 13.18 2.67 3.28
CA TYR A 69 14.54 2.22 3.08
C TYR A 69 14.92 1.16 4.11
N THR A 70 15.60 0.11 3.67
CA THR A 70 16.09 -0.97 4.55
C THR A 70 17.61 -1.03 4.60
N ASN A 71 18.25 -1.26 3.46
CA ASN A 71 19.71 -1.41 3.37
C ASN A 71 20.21 -1.16 1.94
N THR A 72 21.54 -1.10 1.81
CA THR A 72 22.20 -1.10 0.51
C THR A 72 22.93 -2.43 0.32
N VAL A 73 22.68 -3.08 -0.81
CA VAL A 73 23.39 -4.28 -1.22
C VAL A 73 24.45 -3.88 -2.24
N SER A 74 25.69 -4.19 -1.94
CA SER A 74 26.86 -3.94 -2.80
C SER A 74 27.47 -5.24 -3.28
N GLY A 75 28.00 -5.24 -4.48
CA GLY A 75 28.67 -6.40 -5.05
C GLY A 75 29.43 -6.04 -6.31
N ASN A 76 29.98 -7.04 -6.97
CA ASN A 76 30.65 -6.92 -8.26
C ASN A 76 30.01 -7.85 -9.28
N ILE A 77 29.79 -7.36 -10.47
CA ILE A 77 29.34 -8.16 -11.61
C ILE A 77 30.57 -8.49 -12.45
N PRO A 78 30.98 -9.77 -12.58
CA PRO A 78 32.07 -10.15 -13.47
C PRO A 78 31.60 -9.98 -14.92
N LEU A 79 32.30 -9.15 -15.67
CA LEU A 79 32.13 -9.00 -17.10
C LEU A 79 33.32 -9.61 -17.80
N GLU A 80 33.12 -10.68 -18.55
CA GLU A 80 34.15 -11.35 -19.34
C GLU A 80 34.14 -10.80 -20.76
N LEU A 81 35.28 -10.24 -21.16
CA LEU A 81 35.46 -9.71 -22.52
C LEU A 81 36.58 -10.49 -23.23
N PRO A 82 36.40 -10.81 -24.53
CA PRO A 82 37.46 -11.37 -25.34
C PRO A 82 38.67 -10.44 -25.35
N ASN A 83 39.83 -10.99 -25.09
CA ASN A 83 41.09 -10.26 -25.16
C ASN A 83 42.05 -10.99 -26.13
N THR A 84 42.73 -10.24 -26.93
CA THR A 84 43.71 -10.78 -27.89
C THR A 84 45.09 -10.31 -27.52
N GLU A 85 45.93 -11.24 -27.11
CA GLU A 85 47.35 -10.96 -26.82
C GLU A 85 48.22 -11.37 -27.99
N LYS A 86 49.06 -10.46 -28.44
CA LYS A 86 50.04 -10.71 -29.48
C LYS A 86 51.42 -10.73 -28.87
N SER A 87 52.13 -11.81 -29.06
CA SER A 87 53.52 -11.97 -28.65
C SER A 87 54.40 -12.15 -29.88
N THR A 88 55.50 -11.44 -29.89
CA THR A 88 56.52 -11.55 -30.95
C THR A 88 57.80 -12.07 -30.34
N THR A 89 58.22 -13.22 -30.75
CA THR A 89 59.49 -13.84 -30.34
C THR A 89 60.51 -13.78 -31.50
N ARG A 90 61.69 -13.22 -31.25
CA ARG A 90 62.77 -13.21 -32.19
C ARG A 90 63.74 -14.36 -31.90
N HIS A 91 64.01 -15.13 -32.90
CA HIS A 91 64.92 -16.26 -32.83
C HIS A 91 66.19 -15.88 -33.66
N SER A 92 67.37 -16.09 -33.12
CA SER A 92 68.61 -15.96 -33.85
C SER A 92 69.58 -17.03 -33.37
N GLY A 93 70.38 -17.54 -34.27
CA GLY A 93 71.38 -18.56 -33.98
C GLY A 93 72.33 -18.76 -35.11
N ARG A 94 73.34 -19.67 -34.91
CA ARG A 94 74.28 -20.11 -35.91
C ARG A 94 74.25 -21.62 -36.07
N VAL A 95 74.32 -22.06 -37.31
CA VAL A 95 74.48 -23.46 -37.64
C VAL A 95 75.74 -23.54 -38.56
N GLY A 96 76.84 -23.99 -37.99
CA GLY A 96 78.14 -23.93 -38.66
C GLY A 96 78.63 -22.50 -38.84
N SER A 97 78.94 -22.11 -40.08
CA SER A 97 79.33 -20.72 -40.46
C SER A 97 78.08 -19.81 -40.71
N ASP A 98 76.89 -20.37 -40.84
CA ASP A 98 75.71 -19.61 -41.28
C ASP A 98 74.94 -19.06 -40.08
N TYR A 99 74.54 -17.79 -40.24
CA TYR A 99 73.67 -17.08 -39.24
C TYR A 99 72.22 -17.06 -39.71
N PHE A 100 71.28 -17.46 -38.82
CA PHE A 100 69.90 -17.31 -39.11
C PHE A 100 69.23 -16.38 -38.10
N SER A 101 68.21 -15.66 -38.54
CA SER A 101 67.32 -14.90 -37.70
C SER A 101 65.90 -15.05 -38.20
N GLY A 102 64.98 -15.20 -37.28
CA GLY A 102 63.57 -15.33 -37.60
C GLY A 102 62.69 -14.65 -36.54
N THR A 103 61.46 -14.33 -36.88
CA THR A 103 60.50 -13.77 -35.99
C THR A 103 59.24 -14.65 -36.00
N SER A 104 58.82 -15.06 -34.85
CA SER A 104 57.54 -15.78 -34.65
C SER A 104 56.52 -14.87 -33.98
N ASN A 105 55.35 -14.71 -34.59
CA ASN A 105 54.24 -13.97 -34.03
C ASN A 105 53.17 -14.94 -33.56
N THR A 106 52.87 -14.92 -32.26
CA THR A 106 51.82 -15.73 -31.68
C THR A 106 50.68 -14.82 -31.29
N THR A 107 49.48 -15.18 -31.72
CA THR A 107 48.26 -14.49 -31.32
C THR A 107 47.46 -15.46 -30.43
N THR A 108 47.28 -15.07 -29.16
CA THR A 108 46.55 -15.84 -28.20
C THR A 108 45.23 -15.14 -27.89
N GLN A 109 44.13 -15.83 -28.06
CA GLN A 109 42.82 -15.33 -27.61
C GLN A 109 42.61 -15.78 -26.18
N THR A 110 42.37 -14.82 -25.29
CA THR A 110 42.08 -15.03 -23.88
C THR A 110 40.80 -14.30 -23.49
N THR A 111 40.29 -14.56 -22.31
CA THR A 111 39.18 -13.81 -21.73
C THR A 111 39.71 -12.98 -20.57
N LYS A 112 39.38 -11.69 -20.54
CA LYS A 112 39.72 -10.81 -19.44
C LYS A 112 38.46 -10.47 -18.65
N THR A 113 38.47 -10.76 -17.35
CA THR A 113 37.36 -10.46 -16.44
C THR A 113 37.52 -9.07 -15.84
N TYR A 114 36.49 -8.25 -15.98
CA TYR A 114 36.36 -6.95 -15.35
C TYR A 114 35.29 -7.02 -14.28
N ASN A 115 35.61 -6.65 -13.05
CA ASN A 115 34.67 -6.57 -11.96
C ASN A 115 34.01 -5.19 -11.93
N ILE A 116 32.72 -5.11 -12.29
CA ILE A 116 31.95 -3.88 -12.28
C ILE A 116 31.25 -3.76 -10.93
N PRO A 117 31.65 -2.80 -10.07
CA PRO A 117 30.98 -2.61 -8.78
C PRO A 117 29.56 -2.08 -8.97
N TYR A 118 28.63 -2.58 -8.17
CA TYR A 118 27.28 -2.05 -8.10
C TYR A 118 26.84 -1.82 -6.66
N ASN A 119 25.95 -0.84 -6.48
CA ASN A 119 25.31 -0.52 -5.22
C ASN A 119 23.80 -0.39 -5.47
N THR A 120 23.01 -1.25 -4.89
CA THR A 120 21.55 -1.21 -5.00
C THR A 120 20.92 -0.93 -3.64
N ARG A 121 20.22 0.20 -3.52
CA ARG A 121 19.39 0.50 -2.34
C ARG A 121 18.15 -0.38 -2.35
N LYS A 122 17.87 -0.99 -1.21
CA LYS A 122 16.68 -1.81 -0.99
C LYS A 122 15.65 -1.07 -0.14
N TYR A 123 14.39 -1.27 -0.48
CA TYR A 123 13.25 -0.67 0.21
C TYR A 123 12.18 -1.73 0.46
N ASN A 124 11.52 -1.65 1.60
CA ASN A 124 10.25 -2.32 1.80
C ASN A 124 9.16 -1.46 1.16
N TYR A 125 8.51 -2.02 0.16
CA TYR A 125 7.37 -1.42 -0.51
C TYR A 125 6.09 -2.04 -0.01
N GLY A 126 5.06 -1.21 0.15
CA GLY A 126 3.69 -1.64 0.42
C GLY A 126 2.74 -0.98 -0.56
N ALA A 127 1.70 -1.70 -0.96
CA ALA A 127 0.58 -1.14 -1.69
C ALA A 127 -0.72 -1.66 -1.07
N LEU A 128 -1.62 -0.75 -0.74
CA LEU A 128 -2.94 -1.04 -0.20
C LEU A 128 -3.98 -0.62 -1.24
N PHE A 129 -4.92 -1.51 -1.53
CA PHE A 129 -5.92 -1.35 -2.58
C PHE A 129 -7.29 -1.10 -1.97
N PHE A 130 -7.95 -0.03 -2.41
CA PHE A 130 -9.22 0.41 -1.85
C PHE A 130 -10.28 0.54 -2.93
N VAL A 131 -11.53 0.28 -2.53
CA VAL A 131 -12.72 0.57 -3.33
C VAL A 131 -13.58 1.61 -2.62
N LYS A 132 -14.31 2.41 -3.39
CA LYS A 132 -15.32 3.32 -2.87
C LYS A 132 -16.57 2.52 -2.51
N LEU A 133 -17.08 2.73 -1.32
CA LEU A 133 -18.35 2.17 -0.87
C LEU A 133 -19.49 3.15 -1.15
N LYS A 134 -20.69 2.64 -1.38
CA LYS A 134 -21.91 3.47 -1.30
C LYS A 134 -22.06 3.96 0.14
N PRO A 135 -22.51 5.19 0.35
CA PRO A 135 -22.75 5.71 1.69
C PRO A 135 -23.67 4.76 2.47
N LEU A 136 -23.32 4.46 3.70
CA LEU A 136 -24.17 3.72 4.62
C LEU A 136 -25.42 4.55 4.97
N THR A 137 -26.51 3.90 5.38
CA THR A 137 -27.80 4.55 5.67
C THR A 137 -27.69 5.75 6.61
N LEU A 138 -26.83 5.68 7.63
CA LEU A 138 -26.55 6.77 8.58
C LEU A 138 -25.13 7.32 8.44
N GLY A 139 -24.14 6.46 8.14
CA GLY A 139 -22.73 6.85 7.94
C GLY A 139 -21.95 7.06 9.24
N ILE A 140 -22.14 6.17 10.20
CA ILE A 140 -21.35 6.11 11.43
C ILE A 140 -20.69 4.75 11.62
N GLU A 141 -19.51 4.72 12.23
CA GLU A 141 -18.98 3.55 12.91
C GLU A 141 -19.37 3.64 14.40
N MET A 142 -19.87 2.56 14.97
CA MET A 142 -20.42 2.56 16.30
C MET A 142 -20.06 1.31 17.10
N SER A 143 -20.14 1.43 18.41
CA SER A 143 -20.01 0.31 19.35
C SER A 143 -20.94 0.51 20.55
N ASP A 144 -20.94 -0.48 21.43
CA ASP A 144 -21.46 -0.29 22.78
C ASP A 144 -20.61 0.75 23.52
N ILE A 145 -21.20 1.43 24.50
CA ILE A 145 -20.51 2.46 25.29
C ILE A 145 -19.31 1.84 26.01
N PRO A 146 -18.08 2.40 25.85
CA PRO A 146 -16.89 1.96 26.57
C PRO A 146 -17.08 2.01 28.11
N VAL A 147 -16.44 1.07 28.83
CA VAL A 147 -16.63 0.93 30.30
C VAL A 147 -16.27 2.20 31.04
N GLU A 148 -15.19 2.88 30.62
CA GLU A 148 -14.71 4.12 31.21
C GLU A 148 -15.74 5.24 31.04
N LEU A 149 -16.32 5.36 29.84
CA LEU A 149 -17.31 6.37 29.52
C LEU A 149 -18.63 6.17 30.29
N ARG A 150 -19.05 4.89 30.50
CA ARG A 150 -20.26 4.56 31.30
C ARG A 150 -20.22 5.18 32.68
N LYS A 151 -19.05 5.17 33.34
CA LYS A 151 -18.86 5.76 34.67
C LYS A 151 -19.02 7.27 34.64
N THR A 152 -18.49 7.92 33.62
CA THR A 152 -18.52 9.38 33.45
C THR A 152 -19.94 9.88 33.18
N ILE A 153 -20.64 9.26 32.23
CA ILE A 153 -22.00 9.67 31.84
C ILE A 153 -23.11 9.03 32.72
N LYS A 154 -22.71 8.14 33.67
CA LYS A 154 -23.59 7.40 34.59
C LYS A 154 -24.72 6.66 33.85
N ARG A 155 -24.40 6.10 32.67
CA ARG A 155 -25.38 5.40 31.83
C ARG A 155 -24.75 4.14 31.23
N ASN A 156 -25.50 3.02 31.22
CA ASN A 156 -25.06 1.74 30.68
C ASN A 156 -25.63 1.43 29.29
N ARG A 157 -26.69 2.14 28.88
CA ARG A 157 -27.43 1.92 27.64
C ARG A 157 -27.22 3.07 26.69
N GLY A 158 -27.07 2.76 25.41
CA GLY A 158 -26.85 3.71 24.35
C GLY A 158 -25.87 3.16 23.31
N VAL A 159 -25.59 3.94 22.30
CA VAL A 159 -24.70 3.60 21.21
C VAL A 159 -23.63 4.67 21.09
N TYR A 160 -22.37 4.27 21.25
CA TYR A 160 -21.22 5.15 21.15
C TYR A 160 -20.82 5.32 19.69
N VAL A 161 -20.70 6.58 19.25
CA VAL A 161 -20.24 6.97 17.90
C VAL A 161 -18.73 7.03 17.90
N LYS A 162 -18.07 6.11 17.18
CA LYS A 162 -16.61 6.07 17.03
C LYS A 162 -16.11 6.97 15.92
N LEU A 163 -16.85 7.01 14.82
CA LEU A 163 -16.48 7.72 13.61
C LEU A 163 -17.74 8.18 12.88
N VAL A 164 -17.69 9.35 12.29
CA VAL A 164 -18.71 9.87 11.38
C VAL A 164 -18.10 10.00 9.99
N MET A 165 -18.75 9.41 9.01
CA MET A 165 -18.29 9.46 7.62
C MET A 165 -18.64 10.80 6.99
N ASN A 166 -17.69 11.35 6.24
CA ASN A 166 -17.89 12.60 5.51
C ASN A 166 -19.07 12.47 4.53
N ASP A 167 -19.80 13.57 4.34
CA ASP A 167 -20.94 13.67 3.42
C ASP A 167 -22.06 12.63 3.70
N SER A 168 -22.13 12.08 4.92
CA SER A 168 -23.17 11.16 5.34
C SER A 168 -24.36 11.90 5.99
N PRO A 169 -25.54 11.26 6.11
CA PRO A 169 -26.66 11.82 6.86
C PRO A 169 -26.30 12.17 8.31
N ALA A 170 -25.45 11.39 8.97
CA ALA A 170 -24.95 11.68 10.31
C ALA A 170 -24.11 12.94 10.36
N PHE A 171 -23.22 13.12 9.36
CA PHE A 171 -22.40 14.33 9.21
C PHE A 171 -23.26 15.60 9.06
N TYR A 172 -24.27 15.55 8.20
CA TYR A 172 -25.20 16.68 8.01
C TYR A 172 -26.19 16.88 9.17
N ALA A 173 -26.27 15.92 10.07
CA ALA A 173 -27.03 16.05 11.31
C ALA A 173 -26.18 16.47 12.51
N ASP A 174 -24.94 16.95 12.26
CA ASP A 174 -23.97 17.42 13.26
C ASP A 174 -23.60 16.36 14.32
N LEU A 175 -23.74 15.06 14.00
CA LEU A 175 -23.17 13.99 14.82
C LEU A 175 -21.64 14.04 14.75
N ILE A 176 -21.01 13.90 15.89
CA ILE A 176 -19.54 13.88 16.00
C ILE A 176 -19.06 12.59 16.68
N PRO A 177 -17.78 12.21 16.48
CA PRO A 177 -17.16 11.17 17.31
C PRO A 177 -17.28 11.50 18.79
N ASP A 178 -17.39 10.47 19.62
CA ASP A 178 -17.61 10.50 21.06
C ASP A 178 -19.04 10.80 21.52
N ASP A 179 -19.97 11.13 20.63
CA ASP A 179 -21.38 11.20 20.94
C ASP A 179 -21.94 9.83 21.38
N VAL A 180 -22.92 9.86 22.27
CA VAL A 180 -23.69 8.67 22.64
C VAL A 180 -25.15 8.85 22.28
N ILE A 181 -25.63 8.06 21.32
CA ILE A 181 -27.02 8.05 20.90
C ILE A 181 -27.84 7.27 21.93
N VAL A 182 -28.81 7.91 22.54
CA VAL A 182 -29.65 7.32 23.60
C VAL A 182 -31.07 7.04 23.17
N LYS A 183 -31.58 7.73 22.12
CA LYS A 183 -32.89 7.43 21.52
C LYS A 183 -32.90 7.66 20.00
N VAL A 184 -33.80 6.94 19.33
CA VAL A 184 -34.17 7.14 17.92
C VAL A 184 -35.69 7.32 17.87
N GLY A 185 -36.14 8.51 17.53
CA GLY A 185 -37.55 8.89 17.74
C GLY A 185 -37.89 8.80 19.22
N GLU A 186 -38.91 7.99 19.54
CA GLU A 186 -39.35 7.73 20.91
C GLU A 186 -38.72 6.47 21.52
N ILE A 187 -37.90 5.73 20.78
CA ILE A 187 -37.37 4.42 21.20
C ILE A 187 -35.99 4.58 21.81
N GLU A 188 -35.79 4.10 23.04
CA GLU A 188 -34.50 4.06 23.68
C GLU A 188 -33.57 3.05 23.00
N THR A 189 -32.29 3.42 22.89
CA THR A 189 -31.21 2.56 22.35
C THR A 189 -30.52 1.85 23.50
N ASN A 190 -30.39 0.52 23.42
CA ASN A 190 -29.70 -0.26 24.47
C ASN A 190 -28.25 -0.56 24.12
N ASN A 191 -27.98 -0.96 22.88
CA ASN A 191 -26.68 -1.37 22.40
C ASN A 191 -26.58 -1.21 20.87
N ALA A 192 -25.36 -1.34 20.33
CA ALA A 192 -25.09 -1.14 18.90
C ALA A 192 -25.80 -2.16 17.99
N LYS A 193 -26.03 -3.40 18.47
CA LYS A 193 -26.72 -4.44 17.70
C LYS A 193 -28.21 -4.11 17.52
N GLU A 194 -28.91 -3.80 18.61
CA GLU A 194 -30.32 -3.42 18.56
C GLU A 194 -30.55 -2.13 17.76
N PHE A 195 -29.64 -1.18 17.89
CA PHE A 195 -29.69 0.06 17.12
C PHE A 195 -29.59 -0.18 15.61
N LYS A 196 -28.72 -1.10 15.15
CA LYS A 196 -28.64 -1.47 13.72
C LYS A 196 -29.98 -2.03 13.20
N GLU A 197 -30.64 -2.87 14.00
CA GLU A 197 -31.94 -3.41 13.62
C GLU A 197 -32.99 -2.30 13.61
N LEU A 198 -32.97 -1.42 14.60
CA LEU A 198 -33.92 -0.31 14.73
C LEU A 198 -33.78 0.66 13.51
N LEU A 199 -32.57 0.98 13.07
CA LEU A 199 -32.33 1.84 11.91
C LEU A 199 -32.97 1.34 10.61
N LYS A 200 -33.16 0.02 10.45
CA LYS A 200 -33.81 -0.54 9.27
C LYS A 200 -35.24 -0.04 9.11
N ASN A 201 -35.94 0.21 10.24
CA ASN A 201 -37.31 0.69 10.26
C ASN A 201 -37.43 2.17 9.85
N TYR A 202 -36.32 2.92 9.92
CA TYR A 202 -36.26 4.36 9.61
C TYR A 202 -35.58 4.67 8.29
N LYS A 203 -35.28 3.65 7.48
CA LYS A 203 -34.61 3.84 6.19
C LYS A 203 -35.37 4.82 5.29
N GLY A 204 -34.69 5.89 4.87
CA GLY A 204 -35.26 6.94 4.02
C GLY A 204 -36.19 7.93 4.73
N GLN A 205 -36.30 7.88 6.06
CA GLN A 205 -37.11 8.79 6.87
C GLN A 205 -36.22 9.74 7.66
N LYS A 206 -36.70 10.98 7.84
CA LYS A 206 -36.09 11.92 8.80
C LYS A 206 -36.51 11.50 10.21
N THR A 207 -35.51 11.24 11.06
CA THR A 207 -35.75 10.77 12.42
C THR A 207 -34.88 11.58 13.39
N LYS A 208 -35.46 11.94 14.54
CA LYS A 208 -34.74 12.67 15.59
C LYS A 208 -33.92 11.69 16.42
N PHE A 209 -32.65 12.04 16.66
CA PHE A 209 -31.78 11.36 17.63
C PHE A 209 -31.70 12.21 18.91
N GLU A 210 -31.68 11.55 20.05
CA GLU A 210 -31.29 12.14 21.33
C GLU A 210 -29.89 11.66 21.63
N ILE A 211 -28.96 12.61 21.86
CA ILE A 211 -27.54 12.37 22.07
C ILE A 211 -27.07 13.02 23.37
N ILE A 212 -26.01 12.47 23.96
CA ILE A 212 -25.30 13.00 25.13
C ILE A 212 -23.81 12.93 24.91
#